data_52853f6fe5a3d8329112cc1054f349a4
#
_entry.id   52853f6fe5a3d8329112cc1054f349a4
#
_cell.length_a   1.000
_cell.length_b   1.000
_cell.length_c   1.000
_cell.angle_alpha   90.00
_cell.angle_beta   90.00
_cell.angle_gamma   90.00
#
_symmetry.space_group_name_H-M   'P 1'
#
loop_
_entity.id
_entity.type
_entity.pdbx_description
1 polymer ?
#
loop_
_entity_poly.entity_id
_entity_poly.type
_entity_poly.pdbx_seq_one_letter_code
_entity_poly.pdbx_strand_id
1 'polypeptide(L)'
;VAMESGKDMVNSFNDYATRLKLSQDGTFSQSKLSIDKINLLSNELASVNNRLKSAGATKTANDLLDTRDLLLETLSKEIEFTTSYGERGDVTLRLGNSGQGPILVSPNKAFNLRAKVTENSDFRYAFEQTVNNISIFIVEGTNETSTTQITGGKIAGLVNYYAYVQEVKSAIDDIAFRVARDFNNVQKNGKDLTGKIGNAKHEKQHMSTVSKSNMKNNNIF
;
A
#
# COMPACT_ATOMS: atom_id res chain seq x y z
N VAL A 1 -38.75 -10.71 11.58
CA VAL A 1 -38.48 -9.52 10.71
C VAL A 1 -37.28 -8.75 11.23
N ALA A 2 -37.31 -8.11 12.42
CA ALA A 2 -36.18 -7.27 12.89
C ALA A 2 -34.85 -8.03 13.09
N MET A 3 -34.90 -9.25 13.62
CA MET A 3 -33.71 -10.09 13.82
C MET A 3 -33.12 -10.60 12.51
N GLU A 4 -33.92 -10.79 11.50
CA GLU A 4 -33.53 -11.22 10.16
C GLU A 4 -32.83 -10.08 9.41
N SER A 5 -33.41 -8.87 9.43
CA SER A 5 -32.78 -7.66 8.89
C SER A 5 -31.42 -7.35 9.55
N GLY A 6 -31.27 -7.64 10.85
CA GLY A 6 -30.00 -7.50 11.55
C GLY A 6 -28.94 -8.48 11.05
N LYS A 7 -29.33 -9.74 10.76
CA LYS A 7 -28.42 -10.75 10.17
C LYS A 7 -27.99 -10.37 8.77
N ASP A 8 -28.91 -9.90 7.94
CA ASP A 8 -28.62 -9.48 6.56
C ASP A 8 -27.64 -8.30 6.55
N MET A 9 -27.80 -7.36 7.47
CA MET A 9 -26.85 -6.24 7.62
C MET A 9 -25.45 -6.72 8.03
N VAL A 10 -25.35 -7.62 9.00
CA VAL A 10 -24.05 -8.21 9.43
C VAL A 10 -23.40 -8.96 8.26
N ASN A 11 -24.16 -9.74 7.50
CA ASN A 11 -23.66 -10.45 6.33
C ASN A 11 -23.12 -9.46 5.28
N SER A 12 -23.83 -8.36 5.06
CA SER A 12 -23.40 -7.30 4.13
C SER A 12 -22.09 -6.66 4.56
N PHE A 13 -21.91 -6.31 5.83
CA PHE A 13 -20.65 -5.78 6.34
C PHE A 13 -19.49 -6.76 6.17
N ASN A 14 -19.71 -8.05 6.45
CA ASN A 14 -18.70 -9.09 6.28
C ASN A 14 -18.30 -9.27 4.80
N ASP A 15 -19.27 -9.21 3.88
CA ASP A 15 -19.02 -9.28 2.44
C ASP A 15 -18.18 -8.08 1.97
N TYR A 16 -18.55 -6.86 2.38
CA TYR A 16 -17.76 -5.66 2.06
C TYR A 16 -16.33 -5.76 2.62
N ALA A 17 -16.17 -6.15 3.88
CA ALA A 17 -14.85 -6.31 4.49
C ALA A 17 -13.99 -7.33 3.72
N THR A 18 -14.58 -8.44 3.29
CA THR A 18 -13.91 -9.48 2.50
C THR A 18 -13.48 -8.94 1.13
N ARG A 19 -14.35 -8.24 0.41
CA ARG A 19 -14.04 -7.65 -0.90
C ARG A 19 -12.94 -6.59 -0.81
N LEU A 20 -12.98 -5.74 0.22
CA LEU A 20 -11.95 -4.72 0.44
C LEU A 20 -10.59 -5.36 0.75
N LYS A 21 -10.59 -6.43 1.56
CA LYS A 21 -9.36 -7.20 1.83
C LYS A 21 -8.79 -7.80 0.55
N LEU A 22 -9.60 -8.46 -0.27
CA LEU A 22 -9.15 -9.01 -1.56
C LEU A 22 -8.58 -7.93 -2.48
N SER A 23 -9.20 -6.73 -2.49
CA SER A 23 -8.70 -5.59 -3.25
C SER A 23 -7.34 -5.11 -2.73
N GLN A 24 -7.13 -5.05 -1.41
CA GLN A 24 -5.83 -4.71 -0.81
C GLN A 24 -4.77 -5.75 -1.16
N ASP A 25 -5.06 -7.04 -0.99
CA ASP A 25 -4.13 -8.12 -1.28
C ASP A 25 -3.71 -8.12 -2.77
N GLY A 26 -4.67 -7.90 -3.67
CA GLY A 26 -4.42 -7.75 -5.11
C GLY A 26 -3.56 -6.53 -5.44
N THR A 27 -3.85 -5.39 -4.81
CA THR A 27 -3.08 -4.15 -5.00
C THR A 27 -1.64 -4.29 -4.49
N PHE A 28 -1.45 -4.92 -3.35
CA PHE A 28 -0.11 -5.19 -2.82
C PHE A 28 0.69 -6.13 -3.73
N SER A 29 0.04 -7.17 -4.27
CA SER A 29 0.67 -8.07 -5.23
C SER A 29 1.10 -7.34 -6.51
N GLN A 30 0.25 -6.46 -7.04
CA GLN A 30 0.60 -5.62 -8.19
C GLN A 30 1.73 -4.63 -7.87
N SER A 31 1.77 -4.10 -6.64
CA SER A 31 2.85 -3.22 -6.18
C SER A 31 4.19 -3.94 -6.18
N LYS A 32 4.24 -5.19 -5.73
CA LYS A 32 5.46 -6.03 -5.80
C LYS A 32 5.92 -6.22 -7.24
N LEU A 33 5.01 -6.59 -8.15
CA LEU A 33 5.35 -6.77 -9.57
C LEU A 33 5.88 -5.48 -10.21
N SER A 34 5.29 -4.32 -9.87
CA SER A 34 5.77 -3.02 -10.34
C SER A 34 7.18 -2.71 -9.78
N ILE A 35 7.42 -2.99 -8.50
CA ILE A 35 8.74 -2.84 -7.85
C ILE A 35 9.78 -3.77 -8.51
N ASP A 36 9.44 -5.03 -8.76
CA ASP A 36 10.36 -5.97 -9.43
C ASP A 36 10.75 -5.47 -10.82
N LYS A 37 9.78 -4.94 -11.57
CA LYS A 37 10.01 -4.32 -12.88
C LYS A 37 10.90 -3.07 -12.77
N ILE A 38 10.64 -2.19 -11.80
CA ILE A 38 11.49 -1.01 -11.53
C ILE A 38 12.93 -1.45 -11.24
N ASN A 39 13.12 -2.45 -10.38
CA ASN A 39 14.44 -2.96 -10.02
C ASN A 39 15.17 -3.54 -11.25
N LEU A 40 14.47 -4.31 -12.08
CA LEU A 40 15.04 -4.86 -13.32
C LEU A 40 15.54 -3.74 -14.25
N LEU A 41 14.66 -2.77 -14.55
CA LEU A 41 14.97 -1.65 -15.45
C LEU A 41 16.10 -0.76 -14.88
N SER A 42 16.10 -0.53 -13.57
CA SER A 42 17.14 0.25 -12.88
C SER A 42 18.52 -0.42 -12.97
N ASN A 43 18.57 -1.74 -12.78
CA ASN A 43 19.82 -2.50 -12.91
C ASN A 43 20.31 -2.54 -14.36
N GLU A 44 19.41 -2.67 -15.34
CA GLU A 44 19.75 -2.61 -16.75
C GLU A 44 20.29 -1.23 -17.14
N LEU A 45 19.65 -0.16 -16.65
CA LEU A 45 20.11 1.22 -16.86
C LEU A 45 21.51 1.46 -16.26
N ALA A 46 21.79 0.96 -15.06
CA ALA A 46 23.14 1.01 -14.48
C ALA A 46 24.18 0.26 -15.33
N SER A 47 23.80 -0.87 -15.93
CA SER A 47 24.65 -1.59 -16.87
C SER A 47 24.93 -0.77 -18.15
N VAL A 48 23.91 -0.14 -18.73
CA VAL A 48 24.06 0.76 -19.88
C VAL A 48 24.95 1.95 -19.53
N ASN A 49 24.77 2.57 -18.38
CA ASN A 49 25.63 3.65 -17.89
C ASN A 49 27.11 3.24 -17.83
N ASN A 50 27.42 2.05 -17.30
CA ASN A 50 28.79 1.54 -17.24
C ASN A 50 29.39 1.32 -18.63
N ARG A 51 28.60 0.85 -19.58
CA ARG A 51 29.05 0.63 -20.98
C ARG A 51 29.25 1.98 -21.69
N LEU A 52 28.41 2.98 -21.48
CA LEU A 52 28.58 4.33 -22.05
C LEU A 52 29.89 4.97 -21.61
N LYS A 53 30.27 4.80 -20.34
CA LYS A 53 31.57 5.30 -19.84
C LYS A 53 32.78 4.71 -20.58
N SER A 54 32.65 3.48 -21.08
CA SER A 54 33.74 2.74 -21.75
C SER A 54 33.70 2.87 -23.27
N ALA A 55 32.58 3.26 -23.88
CA ALA A 55 32.34 3.14 -25.32
C ALA A 55 33.03 4.22 -26.17
N GLY A 56 33.44 5.34 -25.59
CA GLY A 56 33.97 6.48 -26.36
C GLY A 56 32.95 7.03 -27.38
N ALA A 57 33.40 7.84 -28.34
CA ALA A 57 32.57 8.38 -29.44
C ALA A 57 32.49 7.38 -30.61
N THR A 58 31.67 6.35 -30.47
CA THR A 58 31.49 5.29 -31.46
C THR A 58 30.03 5.06 -31.82
N LYS A 59 29.74 4.32 -32.91
CA LYS A 59 28.40 3.90 -33.26
C LYS A 59 27.75 3.12 -32.11
N THR A 60 28.51 2.29 -31.42
CA THR A 60 28.02 1.56 -30.22
C THR A 60 27.57 2.48 -29.11
N ALA A 61 28.16 3.69 -28.97
CA ALA A 61 27.67 4.68 -28.00
C ALA A 61 26.26 5.18 -28.35
N ASN A 62 25.95 5.42 -29.62
CA ASN A 62 24.63 5.85 -30.06
C ASN A 62 23.56 4.78 -29.78
N ASP A 63 23.84 3.50 -30.06
CA ASP A 63 22.93 2.39 -29.78
C ASP A 63 22.69 2.26 -28.26
N LEU A 64 23.69 2.56 -27.42
CA LEU A 64 23.53 2.58 -25.97
C LEU A 64 22.71 3.78 -25.47
N LEU A 65 22.84 4.95 -26.11
CA LEU A 65 22.02 6.12 -25.81
C LEU A 65 20.54 5.87 -26.14
N ASP A 66 20.25 5.25 -27.27
CA ASP A 66 18.90 4.86 -27.64
C ASP A 66 18.31 3.85 -26.64
N THR A 67 19.11 2.86 -26.23
CA THR A 67 18.71 1.89 -25.19
C THR A 67 18.43 2.57 -23.86
N ARG A 68 19.30 3.49 -23.44
CA ARG A 68 19.09 4.30 -22.21
C ARG A 68 17.77 5.04 -22.26
N ASP A 69 17.48 5.71 -23.38
CA ASP A 69 16.28 6.55 -23.51
C ASP A 69 15.00 5.70 -23.48
N LEU A 70 15.03 4.52 -24.10
CA LEU A 70 13.92 3.54 -24.00
C LEU A 70 13.72 3.02 -22.57
N LEU A 71 14.81 2.75 -21.84
CA LEU A 71 14.73 2.35 -20.43
C LEU A 71 14.15 3.47 -19.55
N LEU A 72 14.57 4.72 -19.78
CA LEU A 72 14.03 5.89 -19.08
C LEU A 72 12.52 6.07 -19.36
N GLU A 73 12.12 5.96 -20.63
CA GLU A 73 10.69 6.03 -20.99
C GLU A 73 9.88 4.92 -20.31
N THR A 74 10.38 3.69 -20.32
CA THR A 74 9.69 2.56 -19.72
C THR A 74 9.62 2.68 -18.19
N LEU A 75 10.71 3.14 -17.56
CA LEU A 75 10.79 3.35 -16.13
C LEU A 75 9.87 4.48 -15.64
N SER A 76 9.73 5.56 -16.44
CA SER A 76 8.87 6.70 -16.11
C SER A 76 7.39 6.33 -16.01
N LYS A 77 6.94 5.28 -16.68
CA LYS A 77 5.57 4.74 -16.56
C LYS A 77 5.34 4.04 -15.21
N GLU A 78 6.39 3.47 -14.64
CA GLU A 78 6.30 2.74 -13.37
C GLU A 78 6.52 3.65 -12.15
N ILE A 79 7.45 4.61 -12.21
CA ILE A 79 7.83 5.47 -11.09
C ILE A 79 8.26 6.86 -11.57
N GLU A 80 7.94 7.89 -10.81
CA GLU A 80 8.40 9.26 -11.08
C GLU A 80 9.83 9.47 -10.54
N PHE A 81 10.65 10.13 -11.36
CA PHE A 81 12.03 10.46 -11.03
C PHE A 81 12.50 11.70 -11.76
N THR A 82 13.57 12.29 -11.26
CA THR A 82 14.35 13.33 -11.95
C THR A 82 15.65 12.75 -12.45
N THR A 83 16.14 13.29 -13.59
CA THR A 83 17.37 12.84 -14.25
C THR A 83 18.45 13.92 -14.20
N SER A 84 19.69 13.50 -14.02
CA SER A 84 20.87 14.32 -14.31
C SER A 84 21.84 13.53 -15.19
N TYR A 85 22.37 14.18 -16.22
CA TYR A 85 23.23 13.55 -17.22
C TYR A 85 24.71 13.85 -16.97
N GLY A 86 25.55 12.83 -17.08
CA GLY A 86 26.99 12.95 -17.06
C GLY A 86 27.54 13.30 -18.46
N GLU A 87 28.83 13.61 -18.52
CA GLU A 87 29.51 14.07 -19.76
C GLU A 87 29.49 13.03 -20.89
N ARG A 88 29.39 11.75 -20.57
CA ARG A 88 29.35 10.66 -21.56
C ARG A 88 27.95 10.13 -21.82
N GLY A 89 26.92 10.85 -21.38
CA GLY A 89 25.54 10.47 -21.54
C GLY A 89 25.04 9.45 -20.50
N ASP A 90 25.87 9.08 -19.53
CA ASP A 90 25.41 8.33 -18.36
C ASP A 90 24.41 9.16 -17.56
N VAL A 91 23.48 8.49 -16.86
CA VAL A 91 22.38 9.17 -16.17
C VAL A 91 22.33 8.78 -14.70
N THR A 92 22.05 9.75 -13.85
CA THR A 92 21.68 9.54 -12.45
C THR A 92 20.19 9.79 -12.29
N LEU A 93 19.47 8.85 -11.67
CA LEU A 93 18.04 8.98 -11.33
C LEU A 93 17.85 9.21 -9.84
N ARG A 94 17.03 10.22 -9.50
CA ARG A 94 16.55 10.45 -8.15
C ARG A 94 15.04 10.31 -8.08
N LEU A 95 14.55 9.64 -7.05
CA LEU A 95 13.11 9.44 -6.84
C LEU A 95 12.39 10.77 -6.62
N GLY A 96 11.15 10.83 -7.14
CA GLY A 96 10.27 11.98 -7.01
C GLY A 96 10.63 13.13 -7.99
N ASN A 97 9.91 14.25 -7.85
CA ASN A 97 9.95 15.38 -8.78
C ASN A 97 10.78 16.57 -8.29
N SER A 98 11.30 16.52 -7.07
CA SER A 98 12.03 17.63 -6.45
C SER A 98 13.51 17.70 -6.83
N GLY A 99 14.09 16.64 -7.40
CA GLY A 99 15.53 16.51 -7.62
C GLY A 99 16.36 16.28 -6.35
N GLN A 100 15.71 16.30 -5.18
CA GLN A 100 16.35 16.10 -3.87
C GLN A 100 16.09 14.69 -3.30
N GLY A 101 15.31 13.88 -4.00
CA GLY A 101 14.99 12.53 -3.58
C GLY A 101 16.21 11.60 -3.55
N PRO A 102 16.08 10.46 -2.91
CA PRO A 102 17.16 9.47 -2.86
C PRO A 102 17.49 8.94 -4.26
N ILE A 103 18.75 8.54 -4.44
CA ILE A 103 19.23 7.99 -5.70
C ILE A 103 18.64 6.60 -5.92
N LEU A 104 18.00 6.39 -7.07
CA LEU A 104 17.58 5.08 -7.55
C LEU A 104 18.63 4.44 -8.44
N VAL A 105 19.22 5.22 -9.35
CA VAL A 105 20.30 4.78 -10.22
C VAL A 105 21.43 5.81 -10.20
N SER A 106 22.62 5.37 -9.87
CA SER A 106 23.85 6.13 -10.04
C SER A 106 24.58 5.64 -11.30
N PRO A 107 25.61 6.38 -11.77
CA PRO A 107 26.37 5.96 -12.95
C PRO A 107 26.98 4.57 -12.88
N ASN A 108 27.13 3.98 -11.70
CA ASN A 108 27.80 2.69 -11.50
C ASN A 108 26.93 1.63 -10.81
N LYS A 109 25.78 2.03 -10.26
CA LYS A 109 25.01 1.15 -9.36
C LYS A 109 23.53 1.54 -9.40
N ALA A 110 22.65 0.55 -9.37
CA ALA A 110 21.23 0.73 -9.02
C ALA A 110 20.98 0.35 -7.56
N PHE A 111 20.01 1.01 -6.95
CA PHE A 111 19.49 0.69 -5.62
C PHE A 111 18.13 0.02 -5.79
N ASN A 112 17.97 -1.13 -5.15
CA ASN A 112 16.72 -1.86 -5.26
C ASN A 112 15.66 -1.24 -4.35
N LEU A 113 14.42 -1.29 -4.81
CA LEU A 113 13.24 -0.95 -4.02
C LEU A 113 12.59 -2.21 -3.47
N ARG A 114 11.89 -2.06 -2.33
CA ARG A 114 11.04 -3.09 -1.74
C ARG A 114 9.75 -2.49 -1.22
N ALA A 115 8.61 -3.14 -1.52
CA ALA A 115 7.32 -2.79 -0.95
C ALA A 115 7.04 -3.67 0.27
N LYS A 116 6.60 -3.06 1.37
CA LYS A 116 6.11 -3.73 2.58
C LYS A 116 4.80 -3.13 3.02
N VAL A 117 3.94 -3.95 3.63
CA VAL A 117 2.80 -3.44 4.39
C VAL A 117 3.29 -3.04 5.77
N THR A 118 3.00 -1.81 6.16
CA THR A 118 3.28 -1.26 7.48
C THR A 118 1.99 -0.97 8.22
N GLU A 119 1.98 -1.24 9.52
CA GLU A 119 0.82 -1.05 10.39
C GLU A 119 1.00 0.22 11.23
N ASN A 120 -0.10 0.97 11.38
CA ASN A 120 -0.15 2.15 12.23
C ASN A 120 -1.48 2.16 13.00
N SER A 121 -1.50 2.76 14.19
CA SER A 121 -2.73 3.02 14.91
C SER A 121 -3.43 4.28 14.39
N ASP A 122 -4.74 4.21 14.22
CA ASP A 122 -5.58 5.33 13.84
C ASP A 122 -6.66 5.58 14.90
N PHE A 123 -6.64 6.78 15.47
CA PHE A 123 -7.55 7.22 16.54
C PHE A 123 -8.66 8.17 16.05
N ARG A 124 -8.80 8.35 14.73
CA ARG A 124 -9.82 9.24 14.14
C ARG A 124 -11.25 8.70 14.24
N TYR A 125 -11.40 7.41 14.56
CA TYR A 125 -12.67 6.70 14.60
C TYR A 125 -13.17 6.51 16.03
N ALA A 126 -14.37 5.94 16.19
CA ALA A 126 -15.00 5.71 17.49
C ALA A 126 -14.23 4.75 18.42
N PHE A 127 -13.25 4.02 17.86
CA PHE A 127 -12.33 3.16 18.58
C PHE A 127 -10.97 3.16 17.85
N GLU A 128 -9.89 2.79 18.54
CA GLU A 128 -8.57 2.63 17.92
C GLU A 128 -8.63 1.54 16.85
N GLN A 129 -8.18 1.88 15.65
CA GLN A 129 -8.08 0.95 14.53
C GLN A 129 -6.63 0.76 14.11
N THR A 130 -6.28 -0.45 13.70
CA THR A 130 -5.02 -0.72 12.99
C THR A 130 -5.23 -0.44 11.51
N VAL A 131 -4.45 0.49 10.96
CA VAL A 131 -4.47 0.81 9.54
C VAL A 131 -3.20 0.32 8.87
N ASN A 132 -3.38 -0.28 7.70
CA ASN A 132 -2.31 -0.85 6.90
C ASN A 132 -2.02 0.05 5.70
N ASN A 133 -0.74 0.31 5.42
CA ASN A 133 -0.31 1.08 4.26
C ASN A 133 0.86 0.39 3.56
N ILE A 134 0.98 0.60 2.24
CA ILE A 134 2.17 0.17 1.52
C ILE A 134 3.26 1.24 1.72
N SER A 135 4.38 0.83 2.28
CA SER A 135 5.60 1.64 2.38
C SER A 135 6.67 1.11 1.44
N ILE A 136 7.36 2.02 0.76
CA ILE A 136 8.45 1.69 -0.16
C ILE A 136 9.78 1.96 0.55
N PHE A 137 10.67 1.01 0.45
CA PHE A 137 12.01 1.05 1.04
C PHE A 137 13.06 0.97 -0.04
N ILE A 138 14.13 1.74 0.13
CA ILE A 138 15.36 1.59 -0.64
C ILE A 138 16.25 0.62 0.11
N VAL A 139 16.76 -0.37 -0.61
CA VAL A 139 17.56 -1.45 -0.07
C VAL A 139 19.03 -1.24 -0.44
N GLU A 140 19.89 -1.11 0.55
CA GLU A 140 21.34 -1.03 0.38
C GLU A 140 22.03 -2.07 1.27
N GLY A 141 22.42 -3.18 0.67
CA GLY A 141 22.94 -4.33 1.42
C GLY A 141 21.90 -4.89 2.38
N THR A 142 22.15 -4.82 3.68
CA THR A 142 21.21 -5.22 4.73
C THR A 142 20.33 -4.07 5.24
N ASN A 143 20.63 -2.83 4.83
CA ASN A 143 19.92 -1.66 5.29
C ASN A 143 18.71 -1.38 4.41
N GLU A 144 17.59 -1.03 5.03
CA GLU A 144 16.36 -0.60 4.38
C GLU A 144 15.95 0.77 4.93
N THR A 145 15.79 1.73 4.05
CA THR A 145 15.34 3.08 4.41
C THR A 145 14.03 3.38 3.72
N SER A 146 13.00 3.71 4.47
CA SER A 146 11.71 4.09 3.89
C SER A 146 11.83 5.41 3.13
N THR A 147 11.07 5.55 2.03
CA THR A 147 11.01 6.78 1.26
C THR A 147 9.57 7.24 1.07
N THR A 148 9.36 8.55 1.18
CA THR A 148 8.09 9.22 0.86
C THR A 148 8.11 9.83 -0.55
N GLN A 149 9.21 9.69 -1.29
CA GLN A 149 9.41 10.29 -2.62
C GLN A 149 8.81 9.44 -3.76
N ILE A 150 7.70 8.77 -3.48
CA ILE A 150 6.91 8.04 -4.48
C ILE A 150 5.73 8.92 -4.87
N THR A 151 6.00 9.88 -5.76
CA THR A 151 5.08 10.98 -6.07
C THR A 151 4.30 10.76 -7.37
N GLY A 152 4.74 9.83 -8.24
CA GLY A 152 4.08 9.56 -9.53
C GLY A 152 4.41 8.18 -10.09
N GLY A 153 3.87 7.92 -11.27
CA GLY A 153 3.94 6.63 -11.94
C GLY A 153 2.94 5.60 -11.40
N LYS A 154 2.98 4.40 -11.98
CA LYS A 154 2.07 3.32 -11.61
C LYS A 154 2.16 2.95 -10.12
N ILE A 155 3.38 2.93 -9.56
CA ILE A 155 3.57 2.55 -8.16
C ILE A 155 2.91 3.53 -7.19
N ALA A 156 2.97 4.83 -7.47
CA ALA A 156 2.28 5.84 -6.65
C ALA A 156 0.76 5.65 -6.69
N GLY A 157 0.19 5.37 -7.87
CA GLY A 157 -1.22 5.04 -8.00
C GLY A 157 -1.64 3.82 -7.17
N LEU A 158 -0.82 2.77 -7.15
CA LEU A 158 -1.09 1.56 -6.35
C LEU A 158 -1.00 1.83 -4.85
N VAL A 159 0.01 2.58 -4.40
CA VAL A 159 0.17 2.99 -2.99
C VAL A 159 -1.03 3.82 -2.53
N ASN A 160 -1.42 4.82 -3.31
CA ASN A 160 -2.57 5.68 -3.01
C ASN A 160 -3.89 4.91 -3.03
N TYR A 161 -4.08 4.00 -3.98
CA TYR A 161 -5.27 3.16 -4.04
C TYR A 161 -5.38 2.22 -2.82
N TYR A 162 -4.27 1.62 -2.41
CA TYR A 162 -4.24 0.79 -1.20
C TYR A 162 -4.65 1.58 0.05
N ALA A 163 -4.11 2.80 0.21
CA ALA A 163 -4.45 3.69 1.31
C ALA A 163 -5.93 4.10 1.27
N TYR A 164 -6.47 4.41 0.08
CA TYR A 164 -7.89 4.70 -0.10
C TYR A 164 -8.79 3.52 0.30
N VAL A 165 -8.47 2.30 -0.13
CA VAL A 165 -9.23 1.09 0.25
C VAL A 165 -9.16 0.87 1.76
N GLN A 166 -8.01 1.14 2.39
CA GLN A 166 -7.87 1.08 3.85
C GLN A 166 -8.77 2.10 4.56
N GLU A 167 -8.85 3.32 4.05
CA GLU A 167 -9.73 4.37 4.61
C GLU A 167 -11.20 3.97 4.52
N VAL A 168 -11.64 3.46 3.36
CA VAL A 168 -13.01 2.93 3.17
C VAL A 168 -13.29 1.79 4.15
N LYS A 169 -12.35 0.87 4.32
CA LYS A 169 -12.47 -0.24 5.29
C LYS A 169 -12.65 0.29 6.70
N SER A 170 -11.80 1.23 7.13
CA SER A 170 -11.88 1.83 8.46
C SER A 170 -13.20 2.56 8.71
N ALA A 171 -13.74 3.25 7.70
CA ALA A 171 -15.04 3.90 7.78
C ALA A 171 -16.19 2.89 7.93
N ILE A 172 -16.15 1.77 7.22
CA ILE A 172 -17.14 0.69 7.33
C ILE A 172 -17.09 0.04 8.73
N ASP A 173 -15.88 -0.23 9.24
CA ASP A 173 -15.69 -0.78 10.59
C ASP A 173 -16.24 0.18 11.67
N ASP A 174 -16.07 1.50 11.52
CA ASP A 174 -16.63 2.52 12.41
C ASP A 174 -18.15 2.56 12.36
N ILE A 175 -18.75 2.50 11.17
CA ILE A 175 -20.20 2.42 11.01
C ILE A 175 -20.76 1.17 11.69
N ALA A 176 -20.15 0.00 11.42
CA ALA A 176 -20.57 -1.26 12.02
C ALA A 176 -20.51 -1.22 13.56
N PHE A 177 -19.43 -0.63 14.11
CA PHE A 177 -19.27 -0.43 15.55
C PHE A 177 -20.38 0.45 16.13
N ARG A 178 -20.66 1.61 15.52
CA ARG A 178 -21.71 2.54 15.97
C ARG A 178 -23.08 1.90 15.94
N VAL A 179 -23.42 1.22 14.84
CA VAL A 179 -24.69 0.52 14.71
C VAL A 179 -24.84 -0.56 15.79
N ALA A 180 -23.82 -1.39 16.01
CA ALA A 180 -23.83 -2.42 17.06
C ALA A 180 -24.01 -1.81 18.46
N ARG A 181 -23.30 -0.73 18.74
CA ARG A 181 -23.41 0.02 20.01
C ARG A 181 -24.81 0.58 20.23
N ASP A 182 -25.36 1.24 19.21
CA ASP A 182 -26.67 1.89 19.32
C ASP A 182 -27.80 0.85 19.43
N PHE A 183 -27.69 -0.27 18.71
CA PHE A 183 -28.60 -1.40 18.85
C PHE A 183 -28.56 -2.00 20.26
N ASN A 184 -27.36 -2.21 20.81
CA ASN A 184 -27.20 -2.70 22.18
C ASN A 184 -27.80 -1.72 23.21
N ASN A 185 -27.65 -0.40 23.01
CA ASN A 185 -28.22 0.61 23.88
C ASN A 185 -29.76 0.59 23.86
N VAL A 186 -30.35 0.43 22.68
CA VAL A 186 -31.82 0.28 22.54
C VAL A 186 -32.29 -0.99 23.25
N GLN A 187 -31.59 -2.11 23.09
CA GLN A 187 -31.95 -3.37 23.78
C GLN A 187 -31.81 -3.28 25.30
N LYS A 188 -30.74 -2.63 25.80
CA LYS A 188 -30.57 -2.42 27.26
C LYS A 188 -31.69 -1.62 27.89
N ASN A 189 -32.22 -0.63 27.17
CA ASN A 189 -33.27 0.27 27.66
C ASN A 189 -34.71 -0.23 27.35
N GLY A 190 -34.80 -1.27 26.48
CA GLY A 190 -36.08 -1.87 26.12
C GLY A 190 -36.61 -2.80 27.22
N LYS A 191 -37.94 -2.87 27.35
CA LYS A 191 -38.63 -3.85 28.18
C LYS A 191 -39.34 -4.84 27.26
N ASP A 192 -39.30 -6.12 27.63
CA ASP A 192 -40.10 -7.13 26.94
C ASP A 192 -41.62 -6.96 27.32
N LEU A 193 -42.45 -7.76 26.66
CA LEU A 193 -43.89 -7.76 26.91
C LEU A 193 -44.27 -8.14 28.37
N THR A 194 -43.31 -8.66 29.14
CA THR A 194 -43.47 -9.00 30.57
C THR A 194 -42.93 -7.90 31.49
N GLY A 195 -42.41 -6.77 30.93
CA GLY A 195 -41.85 -5.67 31.67
C GLY A 195 -40.37 -5.88 32.13
N LYS A 196 -39.74 -6.97 31.70
CA LYS A 196 -38.37 -7.32 32.05
C LYS A 196 -37.37 -6.58 31.16
N ILE A 197 -36.39 -5.91 31.78
CA ILE A 197 -35.34 -5.15 31.07
C ILE A 197 -34.47 -6.13 30.27
N GLY A 198 -34.15 -5.78 29.03
CA GLY A 198 -33.29 -6.56 28.13
C GLY A 198 -31.92 -6.86 28.75
N ASN A 199 -31.48 -8.08 28.70
CA ASN A 199 -30.20 -8.51 29.27
C ASN A 199 -29.05 -8.24 28.30
N ALA A 200 -27.97 -7.63 28.80
CA ALA A 200 -26.72 -7.32 28.08
C ALA A 200 -25.89 -8.56 27.62
N LYS A 201 -26.51 -9.75 27.55
CA LYS A 201 -25.81 -10.99 27.16
C LYS A 201 -25.26 -11.01 25.73
N HIS A 202 -25.75 -10.14 24.83
CA HIS A 202 -25.26 -10.06 23.45
C HIS A 202 -24.02 -9.19 23.25
N GLU A 203 -23.61 -8.41 24.26
CA GLU A 203 -22.49 -7.48 24.16
C GLU A 203 -21.14 -8.20 23.91
N LYS A 204 -20.96 -9.40 24.51
CA LYS A 204 -19.71 -10.19 24.35
C LYS A 204 -19.64 -11.04 23.08
N GLN A 205 -20.77 -11.45 22.50
CA GLN A 205 -20.76 -12.32 21.33
C GLN A 205 -20.62 -11.56 20.00
N HIS A 206 -21.21 -10.38 19.85
CA HIS A 206 -21.13 -9.61 18.60
C HIS A 206 -19.86 -8.76 18.49
N MET A 207 -19.36 -8.19 19.60
CA MET A 207 -18.03 -7.54 19.59
C MET A 207 -16.90 -8.53 19.33
N SER A 208 -17.07 -9.81 19.69
CA SER A 208 -16.04 -10.83 19.47
C SER A 208 -15.90 -11.29 18.02
N THR A 209 -16.89 -11.07 17.15
CA THR A 209 -16.83 -11.53 15.75
C THR A 209 -16.07 -10.52 14.87
N VAL A 210 -16.28 -9.23 15.05
CA VAL A 210 -15.53 -8.19 14.34
C VAL A 210 -14.10 -8.09 14.89
N SER A 211 -13.93 -8.14 16.23
CA SER A 211 -12.61 -8.14 16.88
C SER A 211 -11.81 -9.45 16.69
N LYS A 212 -12.46 -10.63 16.63
CA LYS A 212 -11.76 -11.92 16.42
C LYS A 212 -11.25 -12.12 14.99
N SER A 213 -11.85 -11.50 13.99
CA SER A 213 -11.29 -11.51 12.63
C SER A 213 -9.96 -10.73 12.59
N ASN A 214 -9.83 -9.69 13.40
CA ASN A 214 -8.59 -8.90 13.50
C ASN A 214 -7.53 -9.56 14.40
N MET A 215 -7.93 -10.32 15.45
CA MET A 215 -6.99 -11.00 16.35
C MET A 215 -6.45 -12.33 15.82
N LYS A 216 -7.16 -13.03 14.93
CA LYS A 216 -6.67 -14.30 14.34
C LYS A 216 -5.58 -14.11 13.28
N ASN A 217 -5.42 -12.91 12.73
CA ASN A 217 -4.38 -12.63 11.73
C ASN A 217 -3.04 -12.18 12.34
N ASN A 218 -2.95 -11.97 13.67
CA ASN A 218 -1.70 -11.58 14.34
C ASN A 218 -0.86 -12.76 14.87
N ASN A 219 -1.26 -14.01 14.62
CA ASN A 219 -0.49 -15.19 15.00
C ASN A 219 -0.19 -16.06 13.76
N ILE A 220 0.65 -15.56 12.87
CA ILE A 220 1.44 -16.43 11.97
C ILE A 220 2.87 -15.89 12.00
N PHE A 221 3.75 -16.69 12.63
CA PHE A 221 5.21 -16.57 12.63
C PHE A 221 5.81 -16.58 11.22
#